data_4ebaf0592103745456ada1b562d67213
#
_entry.id   4ebaf0592103745456ada1b562d67213
#
_cell.length_a   1.000
_cell.length_b   1.000
_cell.length_c   1.000
_cell.angle_alpha   90.00
_cell.angle_beta   90.00
_cell.angle_gamma   90.00
#
_symmetry.space_group_name_H-M   'P 1'
#
loop_
_entity.id
_entity.type
_entity.pdbx_description
1 polymer ?
#
loop_
_entity_poly.entity_id
_entity_poly.type
_entity_poly.pdbx_seq_one_letter_code
_entity_poly.pdbx_strand_id
1 'polypeptide(L)'
;MKYLYEKILTNPLNSFHAHDEVGPVINCVFHVHSEFELVYVVSSFGTRFVGDNISNFGAGNLTMIGPMLPHHYYNSPSDSLSKSWGHARLLQFKEDFAGPMLFKIPEMKHVRKMLDAASYGIEFREPAIRQGLELFNRLFKIKGGRRVALFLELLTVLSESRYVKLSSLAASHTLRFDDRMDGILQFIHSEMEAGRDISLKKAASFASMSPEAFCRYFRRASLKGFVEYVVDQKIGKACGMLLNTSKGISEICYSSGFRNLSNFNRHFLNIKDMTPKEYRKTVHSAGHL
;
A
#
# COMPACT_ATOMS: atom_id res chain seq x y z
N MET A 1 -3.36 -10.23 -3.72
CA MET A 1 -3.13 -8.84 -4.13
C MET A 1 -1.93 -8.85 -5.05
N LYS A 2 -2.02 -8.28 -6.24
CA LYS A 2 -0.86 -8.10 -7.10
C LYS A 2 -0.06 -6.96 -6.49
N TYR A 3 1.16 -7.21 -6.05
CA TYR A 3 2.10 -6.15 -5.81
C TYR A 3 2.54 -5.63 -7.18
N LEU A 4 2.21 -4.40 -7.48
CA LEU A 4 2.81 -3.72 -8.60
C LEU A 4 4.20 -3.28 -8.16
N TYR A 5 5.24 -3.68 -8.86
CA TYR A 5 6.51 -2.99 -8.71
C TYR A 5 6.35 -1.61 -9.33
N GLU A 6 6.29 -0.60 -8.49
CA GLU A 6 6.21 0.78 -8.91
C GLU A 6 7.62 1.31 -9.14
N LYS A 7 7.89 1.71 -10.37
CA LYS A 7 9.11 2.42 -10.69
C LYS A 7 8.92 3.91 -10.41
N ILE A 8 9.51 4.39 -9.33
CA ILE A 8 9.46 5.82 -9.01
C ILE A 8 10.27 6.58 -10.07
N LEU A 9 9.57 7.42 -10.83
CA LEU A 9 10.19 8.27 -11.85
C LEU A 9 10.84 9.48 -11.15
N THR A 10 12.11 9.36 -10.83
CA THR A 10 12.89 10.47 -10.29
C THR A 10 13.29 11.42 -11.41
N ASN A 11 13.07 12.72 -11.22
CA ASN A 11 13.66 13.73 -12.07
C ASN A 11 15.20 13.67 -11.91
N PRO A 12 15.98 13.54 -12.99
CA PRO A 12 17.45 13.47 -12.91
C PRO A 12 18.11 14.65 -12.18
N LEU A 13 17.40 15.77 -12.05
CA LEU A 13 17.86 16.96 -11.34
C LEU A 13 17.59 16.92 -9.83
N ASN A 14 16.95 15.86 -9.32
CA ASN A 14 16.59 15.73 -7.91
C ASN A 14 17.12 14.40 -7.36
N SER A 15 17.78 14.45 -6.21
CA SER A 15 18.26 13.25 -5.50
C SER A 15 17.16 12.49 -4.76
N PHE A 16 16.00 13.10 -4.57
CA PHE A 16 14.80 12.48 -4.00
C PHE A 16 13.54 13.11 -4.59
N HIS A 17 12.45 12.34 -4.59
CA HIS A 17 11.16 12.75 -5.12
C HIS A 17 10.25 13.24 -3.99
N ALA A 18 9.56 14.36 -4.19
CA ALA A 18 8.55 14.86 -3.28
C ALA A 18 7.39 15.43 -4.09
N HIS A 19 6.19 14.94 -3.83
CA HIS A 19 4.98 15.35 -4.54
C HIS A 19 3.74 15.31 -3.63
N ASP A 20 2.74 16.06 -4.03
CA ASP A 20 1.39 15.98 -3.46
C ASP A 20 0.56 14.98 -4.29
N GLU A 21 -0.10 14.05 -3.61
CA GLU A 21 -1.11 13.21 -4.20
C GLU A 21 -2.48 13.71 -3.75
N VAL A 22 -3.27 14.18 -4.72
CA VAL A 22 -4.58 14.80 -4.48
C VAL A 22 -5.60 14.14 -5.40
N GLY A 23 -6.64 13.56 -4.82
CA GLY A 23 -7.66 12.88 -5.60
C GLY A 23 -8.93 12.61 -4.78
N PRO A 24 -10.03 12.23 -5.45
CA PRO A 24 -11.27 11.84 -4.78
C PRO A 24 -11.06 10.60 -3.90
N VAL A 25 -10.05 9.82 -4.22
CA VAL A 25 -9.61 8.63 -3.48
C VAL A 25 -8.09 8.60 -3.58
N ILE A 26 -7.38 8.50 -2.44
CA ILE A 26 -5.98 8.09 -2.44
C ILE A 26 -6.02 6.58 -2.70
N ASN A 27 -6.01 6.20 -3.97
CA ASN A 27 -6.16 4.81 -4.39
C ASN A 27 -4.88 4.36 -5.09
N CYS A 28 -3.84 4.17 -4.32
CA CYS A 28 -2.69 3.47 -4.86
C CYS A 28 -3.01 1.97 -4.94
N VAL A 29 -2.57 1.33 -6.00
CA VAL A 29 -2.58 -0.14 -6.10
C VAL A 29 -1.65 -0.69 -5.02
N PHE A 30 -1.93 -1.86 -4.49
CA PHE A 30 -1.00 -2.53 -3.57
C PHE A 30 0.35 -2.73 -4.29
N HIS A 31 1.39 -2.07 -3.80
CA HIS A 31 2.66 -1.94 -4.54
C HIS A 31 3.89 -2.08 -3.64
N VAL A 32 5.02 -2.21 -4.29
CA VAL A 32 6.37 -2.15 -3.71
C VAL A 32 7.25 -1.29 -4.60
N HIS A 33 8.23 -0.64 -4.02
CA HIS A 33 9.29 0.09 -4.72
C HIS A 33 10.61 0.00 -3.97
N SER A 34 11.70 0.37 -4.61
CA SER A 34 13.06 0.28 -4.06
C SER A 34 13.45 1.44 -3.14
N GLU A 35 12.62 2.43 -3.03
CA GLU A 35 12.82 3.65 -2.25
C GLU A 35 12.26 3.52 -0.83
N PHE A 36 12.80 4.28 0.11
CA PHE A 36 12.07 4.66 1.31
C PHE A 36 10.98 5.64 0.94
N GLU A 37 9.82 5.52 1.58
CA GLU A 37 8.71 6.43 1.38
C GLU A 37 8.23 7.00 2.72
N LEU A 38 8.17 8.33 2.81
CA LEU A 38 7.56 9.04 3.91
C LEU A 38 6.21 9.59 3.44
N VAL A 39 5.13 9.09 4.04
CA VAL A 39 3.74 9.46 3.72
C VAL A 39 3.19 10.31 4.85
N TYR A 40 2.78 11.52 4.51
CA TYR A 40 2.01 12.40 5.40
C TYR A 40 0.59 12.57 4.87
N VAL A 41 -0.39 12.14 5.64
CA VAL A 41 -1.80 12.30 5.30
C VAL A 41 -2.26 13.69 5.75
N VAL A 42 -2.47 14.61 4.79
CA VAL A 42 -2.94 15.97 5.03
C VAL A 42 -4.44 15.98 5.33
N SER A 43 -5.21 15.34 4.44
CA SER A 43 -6.66 15.19 4.58
C SER A 43 -7.08 13.90 3.90
N SER A 44 -7.43 12.93 4.65
CA SER A 44 -8.05 11.67 4.25
C SER A 44 -8.11 10.74 5.45
N PHE A 45 -8.88 9.68 5.34
CA PHE A 45 -8.90 8.59 6.30
C PHE A 45 -9.31 7.31 5.59
N GLY A 46 -8.98 6.17 6.15
CA GLY A 46 -9.26 4.88 5.53
C GLY A 46 -8.49 3.75 6.16
N THR A 47 -8.29 2.69 5.39
CA THR A 47 -7.55 1.50 5.80
C THR A 47 -6.20 1.48 5.08
N ARG A 48 -5.16 1.31 5.86
CA ARG A 48 -3.78 1.16 5.39
C ARG A 48 -3.35 -0.30 5.55
N PHE A 49 -2.64 -0.78 4.54
CA PHE A 49 -1.98 -2.09 4.52
C PHE A 49 -0.47 -1.84 4.47
N VAL A 50 0.29 -2.39 5.40
CA VAL A 50 1.76 -2.30 5.43
C VAL A 50 2.31 -3.66 5.88
N GLY A 51 2.94 -4.38 4.97
CA GLY A 51 3.33 -5.77 5.21
C GLY A 51 2.12 -6.65 5.55
N ASP A 52 2.14 -7.25 6.74
CA ASP A 52 1.04 -8.06 7.30
C ASP A 52 0.06 -7.23 8.18
N ASN A 53 0.34 -5.95 8.38
CA ASN A 53 -0.52 -5.07 9.18
C ASN A 53 -1.67 -4.50 8.36
N ILE A 54 -2.85 -4.54 8.94
CA ILE A 54 -4.04 -3.83 8.45
C ILE A 54 -4.50 -2.91 9.58
N SER A 55 -4.44 -1.61 9.33
CA SER A 55 -4.80 -0.59 10.33
C SER A 55 -5.49 0.60 9.68
N ASN A 56 -6.18 1.39 10.47
CA ASN A 56 -6.77 2.64 10.00
C ASN A 56 -5.70 3.74 9.95
N PHE A 57 -5.87 4.65 9.00
CA PHE A 57 -5.12 5.90 8.93
C PHE A 57 -6.08 7.09 8.91
N GLY A 58 -5.59 8.27 9.27
CA GLY A 58 -6.36 9.51 9.23
C GLY A 58 -5.46 10.72 9.01
N ALA A 59 -6.08 11.88 8.88
CA ALA A 59 -5.37 13.15 8.79
C ALA A 59 -4.40 13.32 9.97
N GLY A 60 -3.18 13.77 9.67
CA GLY A 60 -2.09 13.89 10.64
C GLY A 60 -1.20 12.64 10.74
N ASN A 61 -1.57 11.49 10.18
CA ASN A 61 -0.69 10.33 10.18
C ASN A 61 0.60 10.61 9.38
N LEU A 62 1.73 10.27 9.96
CA LEU A 62 3.04 10.28 9.33
C LEU A 62 3.64 8.88 9.43
N THR A 63 3.93 8.28 8.30
CA THR A 63 4.40 6.90 8.21
C THR A 63 5.65 6.84 7.33
N MET A 64 6.66 6.07 7.74
CA MET A 64 7.79 5.75 6.87
C MET A 64 7.75 4.27 6.51
N ILE A 65 7.85 4.00 5.23
CA ILE A 65 7.84 2.67 4.63
C ILE A 65 9.21 2.41 4.03
N GLY A 66 9.80 1.26 4.37
CA GLY A 66 11.11 0.87 3.85
C GLY A 66 11.03 0.25 2.46
N PRO A 67 12.19 0.14 1.78
CA PRO A 67 12.29 -0.47 0.46
C PRO A 67 11.64 -1.86 0.41
N MET A 68 10.96 -2.15 -0.67
CA MET A 68 10.34 -3.46 -0.94
C MET A 68 9.32 -3.93 0.10
N LEU A 69 8.85 -3.08 1.01
CA LEU A 69 7.77 -3.41 1.93
C LEU A 69 6.42 -3.19 1.23
N PRO A 70 5.60 -4.23 1.05
CA PRO A 70 4.30 -4.09 0.40
C PRO A 70 3.40 -3.16 1.18
N HIS A 71 2.80 -2.20 0.49
CA HIS A 71 1.90 -1.26 1.14
C HIS A 71 0.81 -0.75 0.19
N HIS A 72 -0.25 -0.23 0.83
CA HIS A 72 -1.42 0.31 0.14
C HIS A 72 -2.22 1.17 1.11
N TYR A 73 -2.65 2.32 0.65
CA TYR A 73 -3.62 3.18 1.33
C TYR A 73 -4.94 3.11 0.58
N TYR A 74 -5.98 2.71 1.28
CA TYR A 74 -7.32 2.61 0.74
C TYR A 74 -8.25 3.48 1.57
N ASN A 75 -8.79 4.52 0.95
CA ASN A 75 -9.88 5.28 1.53
C ASN A 75 -11.18 4.90 0.83
N SER A 76 -12.16 4.53 1.62
CA SER A 76 -13.51 4.28 1.13
C SER A 76 -14.17 5.60 0.76
N PRO A 77 -14.90 5.66 -0.36
CA PRO A 77 -15.73 6.82 -0.67
C PRO A 77 -16.83 7.10 0.38
N SER A 78 -17.23 6.08 1.16
CA SER A 78 -18.15 6.25 2.30
C SER A 78 -17.53 7.05 3.43
N ASP A 79 -16.22 7.11 3.48
CA ASP A 79 -15.47 7.81 4.51
C ASP A 79 -15.34 9.29 4.19
N SER A 80 -15.68 9.71 2.98
CA SER A 80 -15.75 11.12 2.60
C SER A 80 -17.13 11.73 2.91
N LEU A 81 -17.47 11.84 4.20
CA LEU A 81 -18.59 12.67 4.66
C LEU A 81 -18.38 14.16 4.34
N SER A 82 -17.25 14.53 3.79
CA SER A 82 -16.93 15.86 3.30
C SER A 82 -16.50 15.78 1.84
N LYS A 83 -16.95 16.74 1.03
CA LYS A 83 -16.55 16.99 -0.37
C LYS A 83 -15.04 17.21 -0.58
N SER A 84 -14.20 16.87 0.38
CA SER A 84 -12.76 17.11 0.32
C SER A 84 -12.06 15.92 -0.32
N TRP A 85 -11.36 16.21 -1.39
CA TRP A 85 -10.39 15.31 -2.01
C TRP A 85 -9.38 14.84 -0.98
N GLY A 86 -9.05 13.56 -1.01
CA GLY A 86 -7.94 13.02 -0.23
C GLY A 86 -6.65 13.74 -0.63
N HIS A 87 -5.85 14.13 0.33
CA HIS A 87 -4.56 14.77 0.11
C HIS A 87 -3.50 14.08 0.97
N ALA A 88 -2.50 13.53 0.32
CA ALA A 88 -1.29 13.03 0.94
C ALA A 88 -0.06 13.71 0.33
N ARG A 89 0.98 13.87 1.14
CA ARG A 89 2.30 14.31 0.71
C ARG A 89 3.26 13.17 0.83
N LEU A 90 3.96 12.88 -0.26
CA LEU A 90 4.90 11.77 -0.36
C LEU A 90 6.31 12.30 -0.58
N LEU A 91 7.27 11.66 0.10
CA LEU A 91 8.68 11.90 -0.10
C LEU A 91 9.37 10.55 -0.24
N GLN A 92 9.97 10.30 -1.41
CA GLN A 92 10.59 9.03 -1.78
C GLN A 92 12.07 9.23 -2.07
N PHE A 93 12.91 8.37 -1.51
CA PHE A 93 14.35 8.48 -1.65
C PHE A 93 15.04 7.11 -1.55
N LYS A 94 16.17 6.97 -2.23
CA LYS A 94 17.04 5.81 -2.09
C LYS A 94 17.98 5.97 -0.90
N GLU A 95 18.45 4.86 -0.34
CA GLU A 95 19.41 4.90 0.76
C GLU A 95 20.71 5.64 0.39
N ASP A 96 21.10 5.54 -0.86
CA ASP A 96 22.32 6.14 -1.40
C ASP A 96 22.10 7.49 -2.11
N PHE A 97 20.96 8.15 -1.90
CA PHE A 97 20.57 9.39 -2.60
C PHE A 97 21.61 10.54 -2.52
N ALA A 98 22.40 10.55 -1.48
CA ALA A 98 23.50 11.52 -1.27
C ALA A 98 24.86 10.81 -1.12
N GLY A 99 24.97 9.62 -1.68
CA GLY A 99 26.14 8.76 -1.64
C GLY A 99 26.07 7.63 -0.62
N PRO A 100 26.74 6.50 -0.86
CA PRO A 100 26.56 5.25 -0.10
C PRO A 100 27.10 5.31 1.33
N MET A 101 27.82 6.37 1.70
CA MET A 101 28.44 6.52 3.02
C MET A 101 27.65 7.40 3.97
N LEU A 102 26.67 8.19 3.48
CA LEU A 102 25.97 9.18 4.30
C LEU A 102 25.39 8.58 5.60
N PHE A 103 24.61 7.52 5.49
CA PHE A 103 23.98 6.90 6.65
C PHE A 103 24.89 5.93 7.44
N LYS A 104 26.17 5.85 7.09
CA LYS A 104 27.19 5.04 7.79
C LYS A 104 28.11 5.86 8.71
N ILE A 105 28.08 7.20 8.60
CA ILE A 105 28.86 8.06 9.49
C ILE A 105 28.27 8.04 10.92
N PRO A 106 29.08 8.23 11.96
CA PRO A 106 28.64 8.13 13.36
C PRO A 106 27.45 9.03 13.71
N GLU A 107 27.43 10.24 13.19
CA GLU A 107 26.38 11.25 13.41
C GLU A 107 25.00 10.81 12.90
N MET A 108 24.96 9.93 11.91
CA MET A 108 23.71 9.39 11.32
C MET A 108 23.24 8.09 11.97
N LYS A 109 23.83 7.65 13.08
CA LYS A 109 23.48 6.40 13.76
C LYS A 109 22.00 6.28 14.10
N HIS A 110 21.38 7.37 14.59
CA HIS A 110 19.95 7.37 14.93
C HIS A 110 19.08 7.30 13.68
N VAL A 111 19.44 8.05 12.62
CA VAL A 111 18.78 7.99 11.33
C VAL A 111 18.88 6.58 10.75
N ARG A 112 20.06 5.96 10.77
CA ARG A 112 20.25 4.58 10.31
C ARG A 112 19.33 3.61 11.04
N LYS A 113 19.27 3.67 12.38
CA LYS A 113 18.39 2.84 13.20
C LYS A 113 16.90 3.01 12.81
N MET A 114 16.48 4.23 12.54
CA MET A 114 15.13 4.53 12.07
C MET A 114 14.86 3.93 10.68
N LEU A 115 15.80 4.07 9.75
CA LEU A 115 15.68 3.49 8.41
C LEU A 115 15.64 1.96 8.46
N ASP A 116 16.43 1.32 9.31
CA ASP A 116 16.36 -0.13 9.53
C ASP A 116 14.99 -0.56 10.08
N ALA A 117 14.42 0.24 11.01
CA ALA A 117 13.08 -0.02 11.56
C ALA A 117 11.98 0.19 10.49
N ALA A 118 12.18 1.07 9.51
CA ALA A 118 11.24 1.28 8.42
C ALA A 118 11.03 0.06 7.51
N SER A 119 11.93 -0.95 7.57
CA SER A 119 11.71 -2.26 6.94
C SER A 119 10.47 -2.99 7.44
N TYR A 120 9.93 -2.60 8.60
CA TYR A 120 8.66 -3.07 9.17
C TYR A 120 7.51 -2.09 8.92
N GLY A 121 7.75 -0.97 8.24
CA GLY A 121 6.90 0.21 8.28
C GLY A 121 6.81 0.78 9.69
N ILE A 122 7.00 2.07 9.83
CA ILE A 122 6.90 2.75 11.13
C ILE A 122 5.93 3.91 11.06
N GLU A 123 5.15 4.09 12.12
CA GLU A 123 4.27 5.25 12.28
C GLU A 123 4.81 6.13 13.40
N PHE A 124 5.03 7.40 13.10
CA PHE A 124 5.51 8.38 14.05
C PHE A 124 4.39 8.83 15.00
N ARG A 125 4.77 9.22 16.22
CA ARG A 125 3.86 9.70 17.27
C ARG A 125 4.23 11.11 17.70
N GLU A 126 3.25 11.84 18.23
CA GLU A 126 3.51 13.16 18.84
C GLU A 126 4.59 13.07 19.95
N PRO A 127 5.42 14.11 20.18
CA PRO A 127 5.34 15.46 19.57
C PRO A 127 6.11 15.63 18.26
N ALA A 128 6.81 14.60 17.79
CA ALA A 128 7.67 14.63 16.62
C ALA A 128 6.98 15.03 15.33
N ILE A 129 5.71 14.63 15.20
CA ILE A 129 4.90 14.92 14.02
C ILE A 129 4.86 16.43 13.79
N ARG A 130 4.65 17.23 14.83
CA ARG A 130 4.52 18.68 14.70
C ARG A 130 5.80 19.34 14.18
N GLN A 131 6.96 18.98 14.73
CA GLN A 131 8.26 19.53 14.28
C GLN A 131 8.62 19.03 12.89
N GLY A 132 8.46 17.74 12.65
CA GLY A 132 8.72 17.13 11.35
C GLY A 132 7.84 17.70 10.24
N LEU A 133 6.58 18.02 10.52
CA LEU A 133 5.65 18.59 9.54
C LEU A 133 6.03 19.97 9.05
N GLU A 134 6.55 20.81 9.92
CA GLU A 134 7.04 22.12 9.49
C GLU A 134 8.18 21.98 8.47
N LEU A 135 9.16 21.13 8.80
CA LEU A 135 10.28 20.83 7.89
C LEU A 135 9.79 20.17 6.60
N PHE A 136 8.89 19.18 6.73
CA PHE A 136 8.28 18.48 5.60
C PHE A 136 7.58 19.46 4.65
N ASN A 137 6.75 20.36 5.17
CA ASN A 137 6.05 21.37 4.36
C ASN A 137 7.00 22.36 3.67
N ARG A 138 8.10 22.69 4.31
CA ARG A 138 9.13 23.58 3.73
C ARG A 138 9.86 22.90 2.56
N LEU A 139 10.05 21.58 2.58
CA LEU A 139 10.70 20.83 1.49
C LEU A 139 10.03 20.99 0.14
N PHE A 140 8.70 21.18 0.11
CA PHE A 140 7.96 21.39 -1.13
C PHE A 140 8.15 22.78 -1.74
N LYS A 141 8.68 23.74 -0.96
CA LYS A 141 8.86 25.14 -1.35
C LYS A 141 10.31 25.50 -1.70
N ILE A 142 11.28 24.66 -1.30
CA ILE A 142 12.71 24.96 -1.40
C ILE A 142 13.34 24.13 -2.53
N LYS A 143 14.38 24.67 -3.17
CA LYS A 143 15.14 24.02 -4.24
C LYS A 143 16.65 24.03 -3.92
N GLY A 144 17.41 23.25 -4.70
CA GLY A 144 18.86 23.21 -4.62
C GLY A 144 19.42 22.59 -3.33
N GLY A 145 20.67 22.89 -2.98
CA GLY A 145 21.35 22.29 -1.84
C GLY A 145 20.66 22.51 -0.49
N ARG A 146 19.96 23.64 -0.32
CA ARG A 146 19.15 23.90 0.88
C ARG A 146 18.04 22.87 1.08
N ARG A 147 17.48 22.32 -0.01
CA ARG A 147 16.47 21.27 0.06
C ARG A 147 17.05 19.97 0.63
N VAL A 148 18.28 19.62 0.25
CA VAL A 148 18.98 18.44 0.78
C VAL A 148 19.30 18.63 2.26
N ALA A 149 19.81 19.78 2.67
CA ALA A 149 20.09 20.08 4.08
C ALA A 149 18.81 19.98 4.94
N LEU A 150 17.71 20.56 4.48
CA LEU A 150 16.42 20.49 5.16
C LEU A 150 15.87 19.06 5.24
N PHE A 151 16.13 18.23 4.23
CA PHE A 151 15.74 16.83 4.25
C PHE A 151 16.53 16.02 5.29
N LEU A 152 17.84 16.27 5.41
CA LEU A 152 18.66 15.64 6.46
C LEU A 152 18.22 16.09 7.87
N GLU A 153 17.88 17.37 8.04
CA GLU A 153 17.31 17.89 9.28
C GLU A 153 15.98 17.18 9.62
N LEU A 154 15.09 17.02 8.63
CA LEU A 154 13.84 16.25 8.81
C LEU A 154 14.11 14.83 9.27
N LEU A 155 15.01 14.10 8.59
CA LEU A 155 15.36 12.73 8.98
C LEU A 155 15.93 12.67 10.39
N THR A 156 16.74 13.63 10.79
CA THR A 156 17.31 13.73 12.14
C THR A 156 16.21 13.90 13.18
N VAL A 157 15.34 14.89 13.01
CA VAL A 157 14.20 15.14 13.92
C VAL A 157 13.30 13.91 14.05
N LEU A 158 12.99 13.26 12.92
CA LEU A 158 12.17 12.04 12.94
C LEU A 158 12.89 10.87 13.63
N SER A 159 14.21 10.76 13.49
CA SER A 159 14.98 9.67 14.10
C SER A 159 15.06 9.74 15.62
N GLU A 160 14.93 10.94 16.19
CA GLU A 160 14.90 11.21 17.64
C GLU A 160 13.51 11.04 18.24
N SER A 161 12.53 10.77 17.40
CA SER A 161 11.13 10.75 17.74
C SER A 161 10.63 9.35 18.12
N ARG A 162 9.50 9.28 18.84
CA ARG A 162 8.83 8.01 19.08
C ARG A 162 8.11 7.52 17.85
N TYR A 163 8.28 6.26 17.52
CA TYR A 163 7.54 5.58 16.47
C TYR A 163 7.16 4.17 16.89
N VAL A 164 6.17 3.60 16.25
CA VAL A 164 5.74 2.21 16.41
C VAL A 164 5.92 1.46 15.10
N LYS A 165 6.37 0.21 15.17
CA LYS A 165 6.40 -0.69 14.01
C LYS A 165 4.98 -1.10 13.65
N LEU A 166 4.69 -1.17 12.37
CA LEU A 166 3.39 -1.57 11.84
C LEU A 166 3.34 -3.07 11.55
N SER A 167 4.22 -3.57 10.70
CA SER A 167 4.29 -4.97 10.35
C SER A 167 5.04 -5.78 11.40
N SER A 168 4.66 -7.04 11.59
CA SER A 168 5.39 -8.00 12.41
C SER A 168 6.63 -8.58 11.69
N LEU A 169 6.66 -8.48 10.36
CA LEU A 169 7.70 -9.00 9.49
C LEU A 169 8.41 -7.85 8.76
N ALA A 170 9.73 -7.89 8.75
CA ALA A 170 10.52 -6.96 7.94
C ALA A 170 10.35 -7.24 6.45
N ALA A 171 10.53 -6.20 5.62
CA ALA A 171 10.46 -6.31 4.16
C ALA A 171 11.32 -7.46 3.61
N SER A 172 12.51 -7.68 4.14
CA SER A 172 13.41 -8.78 3.75
C SER A 172 12.85 -10.18 4.04
N HIS A 173 11.94 -10.31 4.99
CA HIS A 173 11.23 -11.56 5.31
C HIS A 173 9.90 -11.66 4.58
N THR A 174 9.31 -10.51 4.24
CA THR A 174 8.02 -10.43 3.55
C THR A 174 8.16 -10.79 2.08
N LEU A 175 9.32 -10.54 1.48
CA LEU A 175 9.58 -10.68 0.06
C LEU A 175 10.92 -11.37 -0.22
N ARG A 176 10.96 -12.70 -0.14
CA ARG A 176 11.67 -13.44 -1.17
C ARG A 176 10.71 -13.58 -2.35
N PHE A 177 10.52 -12.47 -3.08
CA PHE A 177 10.05 -12.58 -4.46
C PHE A 177 11.17 -13.28 -5.22
N ASP A 178 11.08 -14.59 -5.30
CA ASP A 178 11.74 -15.27 -6.38
C ASP A 178 10.87 -15.01 -7.64
N ASP A 179 11.50 -15.02 -8.81
CA ASP A 179 10.83 -14.83 -10.12
C ASP A 179 9.59 -15.74 -10.28
N ARG A 180 9.54 -16.82 -9.51
CA ARG A 180 8.44 -17.78 -9.48
C ARG A 180 7.16 -17.22 -8.86
N MET A 181 7.27 -16.47 -7.75
CA MET A 181 6.08 -15.86 -7.13
C MET A 181 5.50 -14.77 -8.01
N ASP A 182 6.35 -13.95 -8.63
CA ASP A 182 5.91 -12.96 -9.62
C ASP A 182 5.17 -13.62 -10.78
N GLY A 183 5.72 -14.71 -11.32
CA GLY A 183 5.05 -15.49 -12.36
C GLY A 183 3.68 -16.01 -11.92
N ILE A 184 3.57 -16.54 -10.68
CA ILE A 184 2.30 -17.03 -10.12
C ILE A 184 1.28 -15.89 -10.00
N LEU A 185 1.69 -14.73 -9.51
CA LEU A 185 0.79 -13.58 -9.35
C LEU A 185 0.33 -13.05 -10.70
N GLN A 186 1.23 -12.94 -11.68
CA GLN A 186 0.89 -12.57 -13.06
C GLN A 186 -0.09 -13.58 -13.69
N PHE A 187 0.14 -14.88 -13.50
CA PHE A 187 -0.78 -15.93 -13.95
C PHE A 187 -2.17 -15.76 -13.34
N ILE A 188 -2.28 -15.60 -12.01
CA ILE A 188 -3.56 -15.40 -11.33
C ILE A 188 -4.28 -14.17 -11.91
N HIS A 189 -3.56 -13.07 -12.09
CA HIS A 189 -4.13 -11.83 -12.62
C HIS A 189 -4.63 -11.98 -14.06
N SER A 190 -3.83 -12.59 -14.95
CA SER A 190 -4.22 -12.82 -16.35
C SER A 190 -5.45 -13.72 -16.46
N GLU A 191 -5.56 -14.75 -15.62
CA GLU A 191 -6.76 -15.62 -15.57
C GLU A 191 -7.99 -14.84 -15.08
N MET A 192 -7.83 -13.95 -14.10
CA MET A 192 -8.91 -13.09 -13.62
C MET A 192 -9.39 -12.08 -14.67
N GLU A 193 -8.48 -11.43 -15.38
CA GLU A 193 -8.83 -10.49 -16.44
C GLU A 193 -9.55 -11.18 -17.59
N ALA A 194 -9.09 -12.36 -17.95
CA ALA A 194 -9.74 -13.19 -18.98
C ALA A 194 -11.05 -13.85 -18.52
N GLY A 195 -11.49 -13.61 -17.27
CA GLY A 195 -12.70 -14.23 -16.71
C GLY A 195 -12.61 -15.74 -16.54
N ARG A 196 -11.40 -16.32 -16.56
CA ARG A 196 -11.19 -17.75 -16.44
C ARG A 196 -11.15 -18.22 -14.97
N ASP A 197 -11.44 -19.49 -14.76
CA ASP A 197 -11.44 -20.07 -13.41
C ASP A 197 -10.03 -20.24 -12.85
N ILE A 198 -9.82 -19.71 -11.66
CA ILE A 198 -8.57 -19.78 -10.92
C ILE A 198 -8.69 -20.86 -9.86
N SER A 199 -8.22 -22.05 -10.18
CA SER A 199 -8.19 -23.16 -9.23
C SER A 199 -6.78 -23.39 -8.67
N LEU A 200 -6.73 -23.92 -7.45
CA LEU A 200 -5.47 -24.32 -6.81
C LEU A 200 -4.66 -25.27 -7.72
N LYS A 201 -5.35 -26.22 -8.36
CA LYS A 201 -4.70 -27.19 -9.27
C LYS A 201 -4.03 -26.51 -10.45
N LYS A 202 -4.69 -25.52 -11.07
CA LYS A 202 -4.11 -24.76 -12.19
C LYS A 202 -2.90 -23.94 -11.75
N ALA A 203 -3.00 -23.23 -10.61
CA ALA A 203 -1.91 -22.44 -10.10
C ALA A 203 -0.70 -23.29 -9.67
N ALA A 204 -0.94 -24.43 -9.05
CA ALA A 204 0.09 -25.39 -8.69
C ALA A 204 0.80 -25.96 -9.94
N SER A 205 0.01 -26.32 -10.96
CA SER A 205 0.55 -26.79 -12.24
C SER A 205 1.39 -25.74 -12.95
N PHE A 206 0.92 -24.49 -12.97
CA PHE A 206 1.70 -23.36 -13.52
C PHE A 206 3.05 -23.19 -12.80
N ALA A 207 3.05 -23.34 -11.48
CA ALA A 207 4.27 -23.23 -10.66
C ALA A 207 5.14 -24.51 -10.71
N SER A 208 4.75 -25.55 -11.46
CA SER A 208 5.41 -26.86 -11.49
C SER A 208 5.51 -27.52 -10.10
N MET A 209 4.45 -27.42 -9.31
CA MET A 209 4.36 -27.94 -7.93
C MET A 209 3.15 -28.85 -7.72
N SER A 210 3.24 -29.76 -6.71
CA SER A 210 2.03 -30.40 -6.21
C SER A 210 1.13 -29.38 -5.50
N PRO A 211 -0.20 -29.59 -5.43
CA PRO A 211 -1.09 -28.66 -4.72
C PRO A 211 -0.67 -28.38 -3.27
N GLU A 212 -0.18 -29.38 -2.54
CA GLU A 212 0.25 -29.28 -1.16
C GLU A 212 1.56 -28.46 -1.04
N ALA A 213 2.52 -28.72 -1.92
CA ALA A 213 3.77 -27.95 -1.99
C ALA A 213 3.51 -26.49 -2.36
N PHE A 214 2.61 -26.27 -3.33
CA PHE A 214 2.17 -24.93 -3.72
C PHE A 214 1.48 -24.18 -2.58
N CYS A 215 0.56 -24.80 -1.85
CA CYS A 215 -0.09 -24.17 -0.70
C CYS A 215 0.92 -23.72 0.36
N ARG A 216 1.89 -24.59 0.71
CA ARG A 216 2.95 -24.22 1.67
C ARG A 216 3.84 -23.09 1.14
N TYR A 217 4.25 -23.18 -0.12
CA TYR A 217 5.06 -22.16 -0.77
C TYR A 217 4.32 -20.83 -0.84
N PHE A 218 3.09 -20.82 -1.37
CA PHE A 218 2.28 -19.61 -1.53
C PHE A 218 2.02 -18.93 -0.19
N ARG A 219 1.61 -19.71 0.84
CA ARG A 219 1.37 -19.16 2.19
C ARG A 219 2.63 -18.56 2.82
N ARG A 220 3.78 -19.20 2.62
CA ARG A 220 5.07 -18.66 3.12
C ARG A 220 5.48 -17.38 2.40
N ALA A 221 5.23 -17.29 1.10
CA ALA A 221 5.63 -16.15 0.28
C ALA A 221 4.64 -14.97 0.38
N SER A 222 3.32 -15.23 0.46
CA SER A 222 2.28 -14.20 0.47
C SER A 222 1.67 -13.93 1.86
N LEU A 223 2.06 -14.71 2.88
CA LEU A 223 1.51 -14.70 4.25
C LEU A 223 0.00 -15.01 4.31
N LYS A 224 -0.62 -15.32 3.18
CA LYS A 224 -2.03 -15.68 3.03
C LYS A 224 -2.20 -17.03 2.34
N GLY A 225 -3.29 -17.71 2.65
CA GLY A 225 -3.68 -18.91 1.89
C GLY A 225 -4.06 -18.54 0.43
N PHE A 226 -3.74 -19.40 -0.53
CA PHE A 226 -4.06 -19.16 -1.95
C PHE A 226 -5.54 -18.88 -2.20
N VAL A 227 -6.45 -19.64 -1.58
CA VAL A 227 -7.90 -19.45 -1.74
C VAL A 227 -8.34 -18.11 -1.17
N GLU A 228 -7.83 -17.74 0.00
CA GLU A 228 -8.08 -16.45 0.65
C GLU A 228 -7.61 -15.32 -0.25
N TYR A 229 -6.39 -15.40 -0.77
CA TYR A 229 -5.83 -14.43 -1.71
C TYR A 229 -6.72 -14.25 -2.94
N VAL A 230 -7.16 -15.34 -3.59
CA VAL A 230 -8.03 -15.27 -4.78
C VAL A 230 -9.37 -14.64 -4.46
N VAL A 231 -9.93 -14.93 -3.27
CA VAL A 231 -11.18 -14.31 -2.81
C VAL A 231 -11.01 -12.81 -2.61
N ASP A 232 -9.94 -12.38 -1.97
CA ASP A 232 -9.63 -10.96 -1.78
C ASP A 232 -9.53 -10.22 -3.12
N GLN A 233 -8.87 -10.83 -4.11
CA GLN A 233 -8.77 -10.27 -5.46
C GLN A 233 -10.14 -10.12 -6.13
N LYS A 234 -11.00 -11.13 -6.01
CA LYS A 234 -12.35 -11.09 -6.56
C LYS A 234 -13.22 -10.02 -5.88
N ILE A 235 -13.10 -9.85 -4.57
CA ILE A 235 -13.79 -8.79 -3.83
C ILE A 235 -13.25 -7.41 -4.22
N GLY A 236 -11.94 -7.24 -4.37
CA GLY A 236 -11.34 -6.00 -4.86
C GLY A 236 -11.87 -5.60 -6.24
N LYS A 237 -11.94 -6.57 -7.19
CA LYS A 237 -12.54 -6.36 -8.51
C LYS A 237 -14.03 -5.96 -8.41
N ALA A 238 -14.79 -6.62 -7.53
CA ALA A 238 -16.19 -6.30 -7.30
C ALA A 238 -16.36 -4.88 -6.74
N CYS A 239 -15.54 -4.47 -5.79
CA CYS A 239 -15.54 -3.11 -5.26
C CYS A 239 -15.31 -2.08 -6.38
N GLY A 240 -14.29 -2.26 -7.21
CA GLY A 240 -14.05 -1.39 -8.36
C GLY A 240 -15.25 -1.29 -9.31
N MET A 241 -15.95 -2.40 -9.56
CA MET A 241 -17.16 -2.41 -10.41
C MET A 241 -18.35 -1.73 -9.73
N LEU A 242 -18.52 -1.92 -8.40
CA LEU A 242 -19.57 -1.26 -7.62
C LEU A 242 -19.43 0.27 -7.66
N LEU A 243 -18.18 0.77 -7.69
CA LEU A 243 -17.83 2.18 -7.72
C LEU A 243 -18.02 2.80 -9.11
N ASN A 244 -17.57 2.11 -10.15
CA ASN A 244 -17.35 2.69 -11.47
C ASN A 244 -18.41 2.27 -12.49
N THR A 245 -19.42 1.47 -12.12
CA THR A 245 -20.45 1.00 -13.04
C THR A 245 -21.83 0.96 -12.42
N SER A 246 -22.87 1.05 -13.26
CA SER A 246 -24.28 0.85 -12.89
C SER A 246 -24.73 -0.61 -12.89
N LYS A 247 -23.82 -1.58 -13.09
CA LYS A 247 -24.13 -3.01 -13.19
C LYS A 247 -24.86 -3.52 -11.96
N GLY A 248 -25.78 -4.47 -12.16
CA GLY A 248 -26.49 -5.14 -11.08
C GLY A 248 -25.55 -5.92 -10.14
N ILE A 249 -25.92 -6.12 -8.88
CA ILE A 249 -25.09 -6.83 -7.90
C ILE A 249 -24.81 -8.27 -8.36
N SER A 250 -25.81 -8.94 -8.97
CA SER A 250 -25.63 -10.29 -9.53
C SER A 250 -24.64 -10.30 -10.68
N GLU A 251 -24.71 -9.31 -11.58
CA GLU A 251 -23.78 -9.19 -12.70
C GLU A 251 -22.35 -8.95 -12.20
N ILE A 252 -22.18 -8.09 -11.21
CA ILE A 252 -20.87 -7.83 -10.57
C ILE A 252 -20.32 -9.09 -9.90
N CYS A 253 -21.17 -9.85 -9.20
CA CYS A 253 -20.80 -11.14 -8.61
C CYS A 253 -20.13 -12.05 -9.66
N TYR A 254 -20.80 -12.28 -10.78
CA TYR A 254 -20.28 -13.17 -11.83
C TYR A 254 -19.07 -12.55 -12.57
N SER A 255 -19.11 -11.27 -12.89
CA SER A 255 -18.03 -10.57 -13.56
C SER A 255 -16.75 -10.46 -12.70
N SER A 256 -16.89 -10.51 -11.38
CA SER A 256 -15.74 -10.55 -10.45
C SER A 256 -15.20 -11.97 -10.23
N GLY A 257 -15.83 -12.99 -10.85
CA GLY A 257 -15.35 -14.37 -10.84
C GLY A 257 -15.93 -15.24 -9.72
N PHE A 258 -17.00 -14.83 -9.05
CA PHE A 258 -17.77 -15.70 -8.16
C PHE A 258 -18.75 -16.55 -8.96
N ARG A 259 -19.04 -17.76 -8.47
CA ARG A 259 -19.95 -18.72 -9.12
C ARG A 259 -21.39 -18.64 -8.60
N ASN A 260 -21.58 -18.03 -7.44
CA ASN A 260 -22.91 -17.84 -6.87
C ASN A 260 -22.97 -16.62 -5.95
N LEU A 261 -24.15 -16.03 -5.87
CA LEU A 261 -24.40 -14.78 -5.16
C LEU A 261 -24.28 -14.94 -3.63
N SER A 262 -24.67 -16.09 -3.08
CA SER A 262 -24.62 -16.34 -1.63
C SER A 262 -23.18 -16.35 -1.13
N ASN A 263 -22.29 -17.04 -1.83
CA ASN A 263 -20.86 -17.06 -1.49
C ASN A 263 -20.21 -15.69 -1.65
N PHE A 264 -20.55 -14.97 -2.72
CA PHE A 264 -20.13 -13.60 -2.95
C PHE A 264 -20.52 -12.67 -1.79
N ASN A 265 -21.82 -12.64 -1.43
CA ASN A 265 -22.32 -11.77 -0.37
C ASN A 265 -21.69 -12.10 0.98
N ARG A 266 -21.52 -13.38 1.30
CA ARG A 266 -20.85 -13.81 2.53
C ARG A 266 -19.40 -13.32 2.60
N HIS A 267 -18.61 -13.51 1.54
CA HIS A 267 -17.22 -13.05 1.51
C HIS A 267 -17.12 -11.54 1.49
N PHE A 268 -18.02 -10.87 0.76
CA PHE A 268 -18.05 -9.43 0.71
C PHE A 268 -18.33 -8.82 2.10
N LEU A 269 -19.33 -9.35 2.80
CA LEU A 269 -19.66 -8.94 4.17
C LEU A 269 -18.49 -9.17 5.13
N ASN A 270 -17.86 -10.35 5.07
CA ASN A 270 -16.73 -10.70 5.95
C ASN A 270 -15.48 -9.81 5.72
N ILE A 271 -15.26 -9.32 4.49
CA ILE A 271 -14.07 -8.55 4.14
C ILE A 271 -14.32 -7.03 4.25
N LYS A 272 -15.56 -6.59 4.06
CA LYS A 272 -15.92 -5.17 3.99
C LYS A 272 -16.81 -4.71 5.14
N ASP A 273 -17.22 -5.59 6.03
CA ASP A 273 -18.15 -5.35 7.15
C ASP A 273 -19.49 -4.72 6.72
N MET A 274 -19.83 -4.84 5.42
CA MET A 274 -21.07 -4.36 4.84
C MET A 274 -21.46 -5.16 3.60
N THR A 275 -22.72 -5.08 3.20
CA THR A 275 -23.22 -5.73 1.98
C THR A 275 -22.77 -4.98 0.72
N PRO A 276 -22.71 -5.66 -0.46
CA PRO A 276 -22.40 -4.96 -1.72
C PRO A 276 -23.37 -3.83 -2.05
N LYS A 277 -24.64 -3.93 -1.63
CA LYS A 277 -25.66 -2.90 -1.84
C LYS A 277 -25.40 -1.68 -0.94
N GLU A 278 -25.03 -1.89 0.29
CA GLU A 278 -24.63 -0.80 1.21
C GLU A 278 -23.35 -0.16 0.72
N TYR A 279 -22.33 -0.93 0.35
CA TYR A 279 -21.09 -0.43 -0.21
C TYR A 279 -21.32 0.49 -1.41
N ARG A 280 -22.21 0.12 -2.33
CA ARG A 280 -22.59 0.98 -3.47
C ARG A 280 -23.30 2.26 -3.02
N LYS A 281 -24.23 2.17 -2.07
CA LYS A 281 -24.98 3.34 -1.58
C LYS A 281 -24.05 4.37 -0.94
N THR A 282 -23.09 3.92 -0.14
CA THR A 282 -22.12 4.81 0.52
C THR A 282 -21.32 5.63 -0.50
N VAL A 283 -21.09 5.09 -1.68
CA VAL A 283 -20.36 5.74 -2.77
C VAL A 283 -21.25 6.74 -3.53
N HIS A 284 -22.49 6.33 -3.88
CA HIS A 284 -23.40 7.21 -4.63
C HIS A 284 -23.96 8.36 -3.78
N SER A 285 -24.05 8.19 -2.46
CA SER A 285 -24.43 9.28 -1.55
C SER A 285 -23.36 10.37 -1.43
N ALA A 286 -22.10 10.04 -1.68
CA ALA A 286 -20.98 11.00 -1.68
C ALA A 286 -20.82 11.76 -3.01
N GLY A 287 -21.48 11.31 -4.08
CA GLY A 287 -21.41 11.93 -5.43
C GLY A 287 -22.54 12.89 -5.77
N HIS A 288 -23.48 13.15 -4.86
CA HIS A 288 -24.66 13.99 -5.07
C HIS A 288 -24.76 15.18 -4.08
N LEU A 289 -23.62 15.76 -3.74
CA LEU A 289 -23.57 17.06 -3.04
C LEU A 289 -22.61 18.00 -3.72
#